data_1f5dc75c2fedcd6eea356594a9d5bb9c
#
_entry.id   1f5dc75c2fedcd6eea356594a9d5bb9c
#
_cell.length_a   1.000
_cell.length_b   1.000
_cell.length_c   1.000
_cell.angle_alpha   90.00
_cell.angle_beta   90.00
_cell.angle_gamma   90.00
#
_symmetry.space_group_name_H-M   'P 1'
#
loop_
_entity.id
_entity.type
_entity.pdbx_description
1 polymer ?
#
loop_
_entity_poly.entity_id
_entity_poly.type
_entity_poly.pdbx_seq_one_letter_code
_entity_poly.pdbx_strand_id
1 'polypeptide(L)' 'MRDNIEAERGRMRMTKCALCEALGVTLKTYNGYINGAPIPSTILEKLHRMTGKSVDYLLGLRDTTAS' A
#
# COMPACT_ATOMS: atom_id res chain seq x y z
N MET A 1 -3.01 -6.52 9.63
CA MET A 1 -2.65 -6.53 8.20
C MET A 1 -3.14 -5.25 7.52
N ARG A 2 -2.44 -4.84 6.50
CA ARG A 2 -2.82 -3.62 5.77
C ARG A 2 -3.66 -3.97 4.55
N ASP A 3 -4.86 -4.41 4.79
CA ASP A 3 -5.76 -4.88 3.74
C ASP A 3 -6.11 -3.79 2.73
N ASN A 4 -6.07 -2.53 3.15
CA ASN A 4 -6.41 -1.43 2.25
C ASN A 4 -5.42 -1.29 1.09
N ILE A 5 -4.13 -1.57 1.34
CA ILE A 5 -3.13 -1.55 0.27
C ILE A 5 -3.43 -2.65 -0.74
N GLU A 6 -3.75 -3.86 -0.26
CA GLU A 6 -4.11 -4.97 -1.14
C GLU A 6 -5.39 -4.69 -1.91
N ALA A 7 -6.37 -4.05 -1.27
CA ALA A 7 -7.61 -3.68 -1.94
C ALA A 7 -7.34 -2.70 -3.09
N GLU A 8 -6.47 -1.72 -2.86
CA GLU A 8 -6.14 -0.76 -3.92
C GLU A 8 -5.33 -1.40 -5.02
N ARG A 9 -4.44 -2.33 -4.68
CA ARG A 9 -3.70 -3.09 -5.70
C ARG A 9 -4.68 -3.82 -6.62
N GLY A 10 -5.66 -4.49 -6.03
CA GLY A 10 -6.68 -5.19 -6.81
C GLY A 10 -7.50 -4.23 -7.68
N ARG A 11 -7.82 -3.06 -7.16
CA ARG A 11 -8.57 -2.05 -7.91
C ARG A 11 -7.77 -1.56 -9.11
N MET A 12 -6.46 -1.41 -8.96
CA MET A 12 -5.58 -1.01 -10.05
C MET A 12 -5.26 -2.16 -11.00
N ARG A 13 -5.73 -3.37 -10.69
CA ARG A 13 -5.50 -4.57 -11.49
C ARG A 13 -4.02 -4.87 -11.69
N MET A 14 -3.23 -4.63 -10.65
CA MET A 14 -1.80 -4.90 -10.68
C MET A 14 -1.49 -6.18 -9.91
N THR A 15 -0.55 -6.97 -10.45
CA THR A 15 -0.01 -8.09 -9.68
C THR A 15 0.90 -7.54 -8.58
N LYS A 16 1.21 -8.40 -7.59
CA LYS A 16 2.16 -8.01 -6.55
C LYS A 16 3.51 -7.62 -7.14
N CYS A 17 3.97 -8.40 -8.14
CA CYS A 17 5.24 -8.11 -8.79
C CYS A 17 5.23 -6.77 -9.51
N ALA A 18 4.13 -6.45 -10.20
CA ALA A 18 4.01 -5.18 -10.90
C ALA A 18 4.04 -4.00 -9.92
N LEU A 19 3.34 -4.14 -8.80
CA LEU A 19 3.34 -3.09 -7.79
C LEU A 19 4.72 -2.95 -7.15
N CYS A 20 5.39 -4.07 -6.87
CA CYS A 20 6.75 -4.04 -6.31
C CYS A 20 7.70 -3.30 -7.24
N GLU A 21 7.61 -3.52 -8.55
CA GLU A 21 8.43 -2.80 -9.51
C GLU A 21 8.14 -1.31 -9.48
N ALA A 22 6.86 -0.95 -9.43
CA ALA A 22 6.46 0.46 -9.38
C ALA A 22 6.97 1.15 -8.13
N LEU A 23 7.02 0.42 -7.01
CA LEU A 23 7.52 0.97 -5.74
C LEU A 23 9.04 0.87 -5.60
N GLY A 24 9.68 0.03 -6.41
CA GLY A 24 11.11 -0.18 -6.31
C GLY A 24 11.53 -1.05 -5.14
N VAL A 25 10.68 -2.01 -4.75
CA VAL A 25 10.95 -2.92 -3.62
C VAL A 25 10.85 -4.36 -4.05
N THR A 26 11.39 -5.26 -3.23
CA THR A 26 11.26 -6.70 -3.47
C THR A 26 9.90 -7.19 -2.98
N LEU A 27 9.50 -8.36 -3.46
CA LEU A 27 8.25 -8.99 -3.02
C LEU A 27 8.28 -9.27 -1.51
N LYS A 28 9.43 -9.70 -0.99
CA LYS A 28 9.60 -9.94 0.43
C LYS A 28 9.34 -8.66 1.24
N THR A 29 9.91 -7.56 0.78
CA THR A 29 9.73 -6.26 1.43
C THR A 29 8.26 -5.83 1.38
N TYR A 30 7.64 -5.99 0.23
CA TYR A 30 6.22 -5.65 0.07
C TYR A 30 5.35 -6.47 1.02
N ASN A 31 5.58 -7.78 1.09
CA ASN A 31 4.81 -8.63 2.01
C ASN A 31 5.01 -8.19 3.46
N GLY A 32 6.20 -7.76 3.82
CA GLY A 32 6.46 -7.20 5.13
C GLY A 32 5.60 -5.97 5.40
N TYR A 33 5.49 -5.09 4.42
CA TYR A 33 4.64 -3.89 4.53
C TYR A 33 3.17 -4.28 4.78
N ILE A 34 2.67 -5.26 4.04
CA ILE A 34 1.29 -5.71 4.20
C ILE A 34 1.07 -6.30 5.60
N ASN A 35 2.07 -6.96 6.15
CA ASN A 35 1.99 -7.59 7.47
C ASN A 35 2.28 -6.64 8.63
N GLY A 36 2.50 -5.36 8.35
CA GLY A 36 2.62 -4.35 9.41
C GLY A 36 4.00 -3.77 9.61
N ALA A 37 5.00 -4.16 8.81
CA ALA A 37 6.33 -3.57 8.93
C ALA A 37 6.28 -2.07 8.60
N PRO A 38 7.18 -1.26 9.20
CA PRO A 38 7.22 0.17 8.89
C PRO A 38 7.44 0.41 7.40
N ILE A 39 6.69 1.35 6.85
CA ILE A 39 6.80 1.73 5.44
C ILE A 39 7.52 3.08 5.36
N PRO A 40 8.64 3.17 4.62
CA PRO A 40 9.31 4.46 4.46
C PRO A 40 8.40 5.51 3.83
N SER A 41 8.60 6.76 4.20
CA SER A 41 7.76 7.85 3.69
C SER A 41 7.79 7.95 2.17
N THR A 42 8.92 7.64 1.55
CA THR A 42 9.03 7.65 0.09
C THR A 42 8.08 6.65 -0.56
N ILE A 43 7.96 5.47 0.04
CA ILE A 43 7.05 4.43 -0.46
C ILE A 43 5.60 4.83 -0.22
N LEU A 44 5.31 5.39 0.95
CA LEU A 44 3.96 5.88 1.24
C LEU A 44 3.54 6.97 0.27
N GLU A 45 4.46 7.86 -0.07
CA GLU A 45 4.20 8.92 -1.02
C GLU A 45 3.87 8.36 -2.40
N LYS A 46 4.63 7.35 -2.84
CA LYS A 46 4.35 6.69 -4.12
C LYS A 46 2.97 6.03 -4.12
N LEU A 47 2.64 5.32 -3.04
CA LEU A 47 1.33 4.69 -2.91
C LEU A 47 0.21 5.73 -2.93
N HIS A 48 0.40 6.83 -2.21
CA HIS A 48 -0.58 7.91 -2.20
C HIS A 48 -0.83 8.46 -3.60
N ARG A 49 0.23 8.69 -4.36
CA ARG A 49 0.11 9.21 -5.72
C ARG A 49 -0.56 8.22 -6.66
N MET A 50 -0.24 6.93 -6.52
CA MET A 50 -0.78 5.89 -7.38
C MET A 50 -2.26 5.64 -7.13
N THR A 51 -2.67 5.67 -5.86
CA THR A 51 -4.03 5.29 -5.47
C THR A 51 -4.96 6.49 -5.31
N GLY A 52 -4.42 7.66 -5.05
CA GLY A 52 -5.22 8.83 -4.70
C GLY A 52 -5.81 8.76 -3.32
N LYS A 53 -5.42 7.76 -2.52
CA LYS A 53 -5.95 7.56 -1.17
C LYS A 53 -5.01 8.15 -0.13
N SER A 54 -5.55 8.53 1.03
CA SER A 54 -4.73 9.10 2.10
C SER A 54 -3.79 8.06 2.68
N VAL A 55 -2.69 8.53 3.26
CA VAL A 55 -1.73 7.65 3.93
C VAL A 55 -2.40 6.93 5.09
N ASP A 56 -3.26 7.62 5.84
CA ASP A 56 -3.98 6.99 6.96
C ASP A 56 -4.80 5.80 6.49
N TYR A 57 -5.51 5.94 5.37
CA TYR A 57 -6.28 4.85 4.80
C TYR A 57 -5.36 3.69 4.40
N LEU A 58 -4.26 3.99 3.72
CA LEU A 58 -3.34 2.96 3.24
C LEU A 58 -2.71 2.18 4.39
N LEU A 59 -2.43 2.86 5.49
CA LEU A 59 -1.86 2.21 6.68
C LEU A 59 -2.90 1.51 7.54
N GLY A 60 -4.18 1.71 7.25
CA GLY A 60 -5.24 1.12 8.05
C GLY A 60 -5.47 1.82 9.38
N LEU A 61 -4.98 3.05 9.52
CA LEU A 61 -5.12 3.82 10.77
C LEU A 61 -6.49 4.45 10.91
N ARG A 62 -7.21 4.59 9.79
CA ARG A 62 -8.52 5.18 9.77
C ARG A 62 -9.51 4.23 9.11
N ASP A 63 -10.60 3.99 9.79
CA ASP A 63 -11.70 3.21 9.23
C ASP A 63 -12.46 4.10 8.24
N THR A 64 -12.63 3.62 7.02
CA THR A 64 -13.31 4.39 5.98
C THR A 64 -14.78 4.63 6.33
N THR A 65 -15.37 3.75 7.12
CA THR A 65 -16.78 3.91 7.52
C THR A 65 -16.96 4.89 8.66
N ALA A 66 -15.88 5.16 9.41
CA ALA A 66 -15.93 6.05 10.56
C ALA A 66 -15.63 7.50 10.22
N SER A 67 -15.13 7.74 9.04
CA SER A 67 -14.72 9.08 8.63
C SER A 67 -15.87 9.93 8.16
#